data_f32099a4ceb591f123143e02ea60d3e1
#
_entry.id   f32099a4ceb591f123143e02ea60d3e1
#
_cell.length_a   1.000
_cell.length_b   1.000
_cell.length_c   1.000
_cell.angle_alpha   90.00
_cell.angle_beta   90.00
_cell.angle_gamma   90.00
#
_symmetry.space_group_name_H-M   'P 1'
#
loop_
_entity.id
_entity.type
_entity.pdbx_description
1 polymer ?
#
loop_
_entity_poly.entity_id
_entity_poly.type
_entity_poly.pdbx_seq_one_letter_code
_entity_poly.pdbx_strand_id
1 'polypeptide(L)'
;IDYEYDGKTYHFNKDVLAVYDDTIKRMSEKDMTVTAVILNGWNDSTPQLYYPGVTKQPASVANYYGFHVATEEGYESLRAIAAFLADRYGRKSSPYGRVSNWVIGNEINNQLWNYMGPMSLESYINEYQRAFRVFYTAIRSTSQSSRVFFSTDYNWMHEADGSLTYNAKDLLDAFNNQMIPGGSMDWGLAYHPYSIPLTEPEFWNDRETGLIKDDASSPVVNMLNLSVLTDYLQQAQFRTRSGEVRHV
;
A
#
# COMPACT_ATOMS: atom_id res chain seq x y z
N ILE A 1 -0.99 -21.02 13.95
CA ILE A 1 -1.69 -21.67 12.83
C ILE A 1 -0.64 -22.08 11.83
N ASP A 2 -0.62 -23.34 11.48
CA ASP A 2 0.25 -23.87 10.44
C ASP A 2 -0.46 -23.71 9.08
N TYR A 3 0.28 -23.28 8.08
CA TYR A 3 -0.19 -23.09 6.72
C TYR A 3 0.79 -23.73 5.73
N GLU A 4 0.30 -24.73 5.01
CA GLU A 4 1.09 -25.41 3.99
C GLU A 4 1.00 -24.63 2.67
N TYR A 5 2.17 -24.20 2.15
CA TYR A 5 2.26 -23.49 0.90
C TYR A 5 3.52 -23.87 0.13
N ASP A 6 3.36 -24.34 -1.10
CA ASP A 6 4.45 -24.71 -2.00
C ASP A 6 5.45 -25.74 -1.39
N GLY A 7 4.90 -26.69 -0.63
CA GLY A 7 5.67 -27.77 0.03
C GLY A 7 6.42 -27.36 1.29
N LYS A 8 6.16 -26.16 1.82
CA LYS A 8 6.73 -25.65 3.08
C LYS A 8 5.61 -25.29 4.07
N THR A 9 5.90 -25.48 5.36
CA THR A 9 5.01 -25.08 6.46
C THR A 9 5.38 -23.70 6.97
N TYR A 10 4.43 -22.77 7.00
CA TYR A 10 4.56 -21.44 7.56
C TYR A 10 3.72 -21.29 8.82
N HIS A 11 4.26 -20.61 9.83
CA HIS A 11 3.63 -20.49 11.14
C HIS A 11 3.09 -19.07 11.38
N PHE A 12 1.79 -18.94 11.57
CA PHE A 12 1.14 -17.67 11.87
C PHE A 12 0.68 -17.61 13.33
N ASN A 13 0.82 -16.45 13.95
CA ASN A 13 0.43 -16.23 15.33
C ASN A 13 -1.09 -16.34 15.50
N LYS A 14 -1.54 -17.37 16.20
CA LYS A 14 -2.96 -17.69 16.39
C LYS A 14 -3.69 -16.61 17.18
N ASP A 15 -3.07 -16.05 18.21
CA ASP A 15 -3.71 -15.11 19.11
C ASP A 15 -3.92 -13.75 18.44
N VAL A 16 -2.92 -13.31 17.65
CA VAL A 16 -3.04 -12.11 16.82
C VAL A 16 -4.14 -12.28 15.78
N LEU A 17 -4.15 -13.43 15.08
CA LEU A 17 -5.17 -13.71 14.07
C LEU A 17 -6.58 -13.77 14.65
N ALA A 18 -6.76 -14.30 15.87
CA ALA A 18 -8.08 -14.38 16.51
C ALA A 18 -8.72 -13.00 16.69
N VAL A 19 -7.93 -11.95 16.94
CA VAL A 19 -8.43 -10.57 17.04
C VAL A 19 -8.93 -10.06 15.70
N TYR A 20 -8.16 -10.30 14.62
CA TYR A 20 -8.56 -9.90 13.28
C TYR A 20 -9.76 -10.71 12.78
N ASP A 21 -9.80 -12.01 13.05
CA ASP A 21 -10.91 -12.90 12.71
C ASP A 21 -12.23 -12.39 13.29
N ASP A 22 -12.26 -12.10 14.58
CA ASP A 22 -13.46 -11.59 15.26
C ASP A 22 -13.87 -10.22 14.70
N THR A 23 -12.89 -9.31 14.51
CA THR A 23 -13.16 -7.96 14.01
C THR A 23 -13.72 -7.97 12.59
N ILE A 24 -13.04 -8.65 11.66
CA ILE A 24 -13.44 -8.70 10.24
C ILE A 24 -14.77 -9.43 10.09
N LYS A 25 -14.98 -10.51 10.85
CA LYS A 25 -16.24 -11.24 10.87
C LYS A 25 -17.40 -10.36 11.30
N ARG A 26 -17.29 -9.67 12.43
CA ARG A 26 -18.34 -8.77 12.96
C ARG A 26 -18.67 -7.63 11.98
N MET A 27 -17.66 -7.08 11.31
CA MET A 27 -17.88 -6.06 10.29
C MET A 27 -18.66 -6.64 9.10
N SER A 28 -18.23 -7.81 8.63
CA SER A 28 -18.86 -8.50 7.50
C SER A 28 -20.31 -8.92 7.79
N GLU A 29 -20.61 -9.38 9.01
CA GLU A 29 -21.97 -9.71 9.47
C GLU A 29 -22.92 -8.50 9.51
N LYS A 30 -22.36 -7.28 9.51
CA LYS A 30 -23.10 -6.02 9.44
C LYS A 30 -23.10 -5.39 8.05
N ASP A 31 -22.75 -6.17 7.02
CA ASP A 31 -22.62 -5.70 5.63
C ASP A 31 -21.66 -4.50 5.45
N MET A 32 -20.70 -4.35 6.34
CA MET A 32 -19.69 -3.30 6.22
C MET A 32 -18.63 -3.70 5.18
N THR A 33 -18.23 -2.74 4.34
CA THR A 33 -17.07 -2.91 3.47
C THR A 33 -15.79 -2.78 4.30
N VAL A 34 -15.01 -3.86 4.36
CA VAL A 34 -13.76 -3.87 5.11
C VAL A 34 -12.61 -3.50 4.18
N THR A 35 -11.85 -2.48 4.57
CA THR A 35 -10.55 -2.12 3.98
C THR A 35 -9.44 -2.49 4.97
N ALA A 36 -8.51 -3.34 4.56
CA ALA A 36 -7.36 -3.73 5.36
C ALA A 36 -6.08 -3.08 4.82
N VAL A 37 -5.32 -2.44 5.70
CA VAL A 37 -3.96 -1.96 5.40
C VAL A 37 -2.97 -3.03 5.86
N ILE A 38 -2.18 -3.56 4.94
CA ILE A 38 -1.20 -4.61 5.21
C ILE A 38 0.15 -3.98 5.50
N LEU A 39 0.60 -4.11 6.73
CA LEU A 39 1.82 -3.49 7.24
C LEU A 39 2.84 -4.55 7.66
N ASN A 40 4.12 -4.26 7.46
CA ASN A 40 5.23 -5.10 7.87
C ASN A 40 5.94 -4.48 9.08
N GLY A 41 5.52 -4.85 10.29
CA GLY A 41 6.19 -4.44 11.52
C GLY A 41 7.51 -5.19 11.72
N TRP A 42 8.43 -4.60 12.51
CA TRP A 42 9.70 -5.28 12.82
C TRP A 42 9.51 -6.47 13.75
N ASN A 43 10.11 -7.59 13.37
CA ASN A 43 10.21 -8.80 14.21
C ASN A 43 11.58 -9.45 13.99
N ASP A 44 12.37 -9.56 15.05
CA ASP A 44 13.72 -10.14 15.00
C ASP A 44 13.73 -11.63 14.56
N SER A 45 12.59 -12.31 14.70
CA SER A 45 12.45 -13.73 14.32
C SER A 45 12.15 -13.94 12.83
N THR A 46 11.94 -12.88 12.05
CA THR A 46 11.56 -12.96 10.63
C THR A 46 12.42 -12.05 9.75
N PRO A 47 13.77 -12.16 9.81
CA PRO A 47 14.69 -11.27 9.09
C PRO A 47 14.51 -11.32 7.57
N GLN A 48 14.02 -12.43 7.04
CA GLN A 48 13.75 -12.62 5.60
C GLN A 48 12.61 -11.73 5.05
N LEU A 49 11.84 -11.09 5.92
CA LEU A 49 10.76 -10.19 5.49
C LEU A 49 11.22 -8.75 5.23
N TYR A 50 12.50 -8.44 5.49
CA TYR A 50 13.05 -7.10 5.32
C TYR A 50 14.03 -7.05 4.15
N TYR A 51 14.06 -5.92 3.46
CA TYR A 51 14.97 -5.71 2.34
C TYR A 51 16.43 -5.97 2.78
N PRO A 52 17.26 -6.64 1.96
CA PRO A 52 18.63 -7.01 2.32
C PRO A 52 19.45 -5.83 2.85
N GLY A 53 20.09 -6.04 3.99
CA GLY A 53 20.91 -5.03 4.67
C GLY A 53 20.13 -4.06 5.56
N VAL A 54 18.78 -4.12 5.57
CA VAL A 54 17.97 -3.33 6.51
C VAL A 54 18.09 -3.89 7.91
N THR A 55 18.25 -3.00 8.88
CA THR A 55 18.26 -3.30 10.31
C THR A 55 17.14 -2.54 11.00
N LYS A 56 16.78 -2.96 12.21
CA LYS A 56 15.79 -2.26 13.03
C LYS A 56 16.18 -0.79 13.22
N GLN A 57 15.26 0.08 12.90
CA GLN A 57 15.44 1.52 13.05
C GLN A 57 14.65 2.05 14.26
N PRO A 58 15.03 3.21 14.81
CA PRO A 58 14.17 3.96 15.72
C PRO A 58 12.82 4.29 15.07
N ALA A 59 11.75 4.35 15.86
CA ALA A 59 10.41 4.66 15.36
C ALA A 59 10.29 6.04 14.67
N SER A 60 11.21 6.96 14.94
CA SER A 60 11.31 8.24 14.23
C SER A 60 11.89 8.14 12.81
N VAL A 61 12.46 6.98 12.46
CA VAL A 61 13.06 6.70 11.14
C VAL A 61 12.23 5.68 10.37
N ALA A 62 11.76 4.61 11.06
CA ALA A 62 10.91 3.59 10.46
C ALA A 62 9.92 3.00 11.47
N ASN A 63 8.64 3.21 11.24
CA ASN A 63 7.56 2.55 11.99
C ASN A 63 7.19 1.20 11.37
N TYR A 64 7.18 1.15 10.04
CA TYR A 64 6.93 -0.07 9.26
C TYR A 64 7.95 -0.21 8.14
N TYR A 65 8.11 -1.44 7.68
CA TYR A 65 9.12 -1.83 6.70
C TYR A 65 8.46 -2.28 5.39
N GLY A 66 9.13 -2.03 4.28
CA GLY A 66 8.66 -2.47 2.98
C GLY A 66 8.73 -3.99 2.84
N PHE A 67 7.74 -4.57 2.20
CA PHE A 67 7.82 -5.94 1.70
C PHE A 67 8.76 -5.97 0.50
N HIS A 68 9.50 -7.08 0.35
CA HIS A 68 10.43 -7.23 -0.75
C HIS A 68 10.40 -8.62 -1.38
N VAL A 69 11.00 -8.72 -2.55
CA VAL A 69 11.21 -9.98 -3.29
C VAL A 69 12.67 -10.09 -3.80
N ALA A 70 13.57 -9.38 -3.14
CA ALA A 70 14.98 -9.30 -3.55
C ALA A 70 15.77 -10.59 -3.26
N THR A 71 15.27 -11.45 -2.38
CA THR A 71 15.83 -12.76 -2.07
C THR A 71 14.80 -13.85 -2.31
N GLU A 72 15.27 -15.09 -2.58
CA GLU A 72 14.39 -16.24 -2.75
C GLU A 72 13.54 -16.49 -1.50
N GLU A 73 14.17 -16.50 -0.32
CA GLU A 73 13.48 -16.71 0.95
C GLU A 73 12.44 -15.62 1.26
N GLY A 74 12.78 -14.34 0.98
CA GLY A 74 11.84 -13.22 1.09
C GLY A 74 10.65 -13.35 0.14
N TYR A 75 10.92 -13.73 -1.11
CA TYR A 75 9.89 -13.95 -2.12
C TYR A 75 8.94 -15.10 -1.74
N GLU A 76 9.47 -16.24 -1.32
CA GLU A 76 8.68 -17.39 -0.88
C GLU A 76 7.83 -17.07 0.35
N SER A 77 8.44 -16.41 1.34
CA SER A 77 7.72 -15.98 2.55
C SER A 77 6.59 -15.00 2.22
N LEU A 78 6.85 -14.03 1.32
CA LEU A 78 5.84 -13.07 0.90
C LEU A 78 4.68 -13.73 0.14
N ARG A 79 4.99 -14.71 -0.73
CA ARG A 79 3.96 -15.50 -1.43
C ARG A 79 3.06 -16.24 -0.44
N ALA A 80 3.66 -16.89 0.56
CA ALA A 80 2.93 -17.63 1.59
C ALA A 80 2.03 -16.69 2.43
N ILE A 81 2.55 -15.52 2.84
CA ILE A 81 1.79 -14.51 3.58
C ILE A 81 0.62 -14.01 2.74
N ALA A 82 0.86 -13.64 1.49
CA ALA A 82 -0.18 -13.12 0.60
C ALA A 82 -1.27 -14.16 0.32
N ALA A 83 -0.88 -15.41 0.07
CA ALA A 83 -1.82 -16.53 -0.13
C ALA A 83 -2.63 -16.81 1.14
N PHE A 84 -1.98 -16.90 2.30
CA PHE A 84 -2.65 -17.11 3.59
C PHE A 84 -3.72 -16.05 3.87
N LEU A 85 -3.37 -14.76 3.72
CA LEU A 85 -4.30 -13.67 3.96
C LEU A 85 -5.45 -13.68 2.96
N ALA A 86 -5.16 -13.92 1.68
CA ALA A 86 -6.16 -14.00 0.62
C ALA A 86 -7.14 -15.20 0.85
N ASP A 87 -6.63 -16.37 1.19
CA ASP A 87 -7.45 -17.54 1.50
C ASP A 87 -8.33 -17.31 2.74
N ARG A 88 -7.76 -16.67 3.77
CA ARG A 88 -8.46 -16.45 5.03
C ARG A 88 -9.56 -15.40 4.92
N TYR A 89 -9.30 -14.27 4.25
CA TYR A 89 -10.19 -13.11 4.26
C TYR A 89 -10.71 -12.66 2.89
N GLY A 90 -10.28 -13.27 1.79
CA GLY A 90 -10.65 -12.82 0.44
C GLY A 90 -12.02 -13.33 -0.03
N ARG A 91 -12.50 -14.45 0.47
CA ARG A 91 -13.73 -15.12 -0.02
C ARG A 91 -14.98 -14.67 0.71
N LYS A 92 -16.10 -14.52 0.00
CA LYS A 92 -17.40 -14.25 0.62
C LYS A 92 -17.84 -15.34 1.60
N SER A 93 -17.42 -16.58 1.36
CA SER A 93 -17.75 -17.74 2.19
C SER A 93 -16.77 -17.97 3.35
N SER A 94 -15.83 -17.06 3.55
CA SER A 94 -14.87 -17.18 4.66
C SER A 94 -15.58 -17.15 6.02
N PRO A 95 -15.31 -18.10 6.92
CA PRO A 95 -15.85 -18.07 8.28
C PRO A 95 -15.31 -16.92 9.13
N TYR A 96 -14.25 -16.26 8.66
CA TYR A 96 -13.56 -15.14 9.33
C TYR A 96 -14.02 -13.77 8.81
N GLY A 97 -15.04 -13.73 7.94
CA GLY A 97 -15.46 -12.50 7.27
C GLY A 97 -14.62 -12.19 6.03
N ARG A 98 -14.86 -11.03 5.42
CA ARG A 98 -14.27 -10.67 4.13
C ARG A 98 -13.64 -9.29 4.14
N VAL A 99 -12.43 -9.23 3.65
CA VAL A 99 -11.76 -7.98 3.23
C VAL A 99 -12.06 -7.73 1.75
N SER A 100 -12.64 -6.59 1.44
CA SER A 100 -13.00 -6.18 0.07
C SER A 100 -11.92 -5.33 -0.58
N ASN A 101 -11.28 -4.45 0.20
CA ASN A 101 -10.22 -3.55 -0.24
C ASN A 101 -8.93 -3.85 0.54
N TRP A 102 -7.83 -3.93 -0.17
CA TRP A 102 -6.52 -4.27 0.36
C TRP A 102 -5.53 -3.17 0.03
N VAL A 103 -4.99 -2.51 1.03
CA VAL A 103 -3.96 -1.49 0.86
C VAL A 103 -2.62 -2.10 1.23
N ILE A 104 -1.68 -2.14 0.31
CA ILE A 104 -0.37 -2.75 0.51
C ILE A 104 0.65 -1.68 0.91
N GLY A 105 1.04 -1.69 2.17
CA GLY A 105 1.85 -0.64 2.78
C GLY A 105 1.02 0.59 3.16
N ASN A 106 1.67 1.56 3.81
CA ASN A 106 1.09 2.84 4.19
C ASN A 106 1.99 3.98 3.71
N GLU A 107 1.41 5.02 3.09
CA GLU A 107 2.13 6.24 2.68
C GLU A 107 3.53 5.94 2.12
N ILE A 108 3.58 5.05 1.11
CA ILE A 108 4.84 4.49 0.61
C ILE A 108 5.79 5.53 0.01
N ASN A 109 5.32 6.75 -0.24
CA ASN A 109 6.17 7.87 -0.62
C ASN A 109 7.01 8.42 0.53
N ASN A 110 6.78 7.96 1.77
CA ASN A 110 7.59 8.27 2.95
C ASN A 110 8.06 6.97 3.61
N GLN A 111 9.36 6.71 3.58
CA GLN A 111 9.93 5.48 4.12
C GLN A 111 9.80 5.35 5.65
N LEU A 112 9.34 6.37 6.37
CA LEU A 112 8.91 6.21 7.76
C LEU A 112 7.86 5.09 7.90
N TRP A 113 7.02 4.91 6.88
CA TRP A 113 5.90 3.98 6.87
C TRP A 113 6.10 2.74 6.00
N ASN A 114 7.19 2.69 5.21
CA ASN A 114 7.48 1.56 4.31
C ASN A 114 9.00 1.47 4.04
N TYR A 115 9.79 1.28 5.10
CA TYR A 115 11.24 1.41 5.08
C TYR A 115 11.93 0.26 4.35
N MET A 116 12.79 0.59 3.40
CA MET A 116 13.70 -0.33 2.70
C MET A 116 15.15 0.16 2.68
N GLY A 117 15.44 1.27 3.39
CA GLY A 117 16.72 1.95 3.36
C GLY A 117 16.81 3.05 2.30
N PRO A 118 17.80 3.96 2.41
CA PRO A 118 17.97 5.04 1.46
C PRO A 118 18.25 4.51 0.05
N MET A 119 17.43 4.90 -0.92
CA MET A 119 17.59 4.51 -2.33
C MET A 119 16.89 5.49 -3.27
N SER A 120 17.22 5.46 -4.56
CA SER A 120 16.52 6.27 -5.56
C SER A 120 15.06 5.84 -5.69
N LEU A 121 14.17 6.76 -6.10
CA LEU A 121 12.77 6.47 -6.38
C LEU A 121 12.60 5.28 -7.34
N GLU A 122 13.43 5.23 -8.41
CA GLU A 122 13.38 4.16 -9.39
C GLU A 122 13.64 2.79 -8.75
N SER A 123 14.70 2.67 -7.95
CA SER A 123 15.05 1.43 -7.24
C SER A 123 13.99 1.05 -6.22
N TYR A 124 13.50 2.02 -5.46
CA TYR A 124 12.46 1.83 -4.45
C TYR A 124 11.17 1.30 -5.06
N ILE A 125 10.70 1.94 -6.12
CA ILE A 125 9.46 1.52 -6.80
C ILE A 125 9.64 0.18 -7.52
N ASN A 126 10.83 -0.11 -8.05
CA ASN A 126 11.09 -1.42 -8.63
C ASN A 126 10.89 -2.55 -7.62
N GLU A 127 11.39 -2.41 -6.40
CA GLU A 127 11.17 -3.41 -5.36
C GLU A 127 9.72 -3.42 -4.86
N TYR A 128 9.17 -2.26 -4.56
CA TYR A 128 7.80 -2.15 -4.07
C TYR A 128 6.77 -2.75 -5.04
N GLN A 129 6.84 -2.41 -6.34
CA GLN A 129 5.87 -2.90 -7.31
C GLN A 129 5.94 -4.43 -7.49
N ARG A 130 7.12 -5.04 -7.33
CA ARG A 130 7.28 -6.50 -7.38
C ARG A 130 6.59 -7.18 -6.19
N ALA A 131 6.76 -6.64 -4.98
CA ALA A 131 6.06 -7.10 -3.79
C ALA A 131 4.54 -6.89 -3.90
N PHE A 132 4.11 -5.73 -4.40
CA PHE A 132 2.71 -5.42 -4.68
C PHE A 132 2.07 -6.45 -5.62
N ARG A 133 2.77 -6.86 -6.68
CA ARG A 133 2.29 -7.89 -7.61
C ARG A 133 2.03 -9.23 -6.95
N VAL A 134 2.83 -9.62 -5.97
CA VAL A 134 2.63 -10.86 -5.20
C VAL A 134 1.29 -10.81 -4.46
N PHE A 135 1.04 -9.74 -3.72
CA PHE A 135 -0.25 -9.53 -3.04
C PHE A 135 -1.41 -9.44 -4.02
N TYR A 136 -1.27 -8.62 -5.06
CA TYR A 136 -2.32 -8.45 -6.08
C TYR A 136 -2.72 -9.80 -6.68
N THR A 137 -1.75 -10.61 -7.08
CA THR A 137 -2.02 -11.93 -7.70
C THR A 137 -2.71 -12.86 -6.73
N ALA A 138 -2.25 -12.98 -5.49
CA ALA A 138 -2.87 -13.82 -4.48
C ALA A 138 -4.31 -13.40 -4.17
N ILE A 139 -4.54 -12.10 -3.96
CA ILE A 139 -5.86 -11.54 -3.65
C ILE A 139 -6.82 -11.73 -4.81
N ARG A 140 -6.40 -11.39 -6.04
CA ARG A 140 -7.28 -11.46 -7.22
C ARG A 140 -7.54 -12.88 -7.71
N SER A 141 -6.63 -13.83 -7.45
CA SER A 141 -6.88 -15.25 -7.71
C SER A 141 -7.92 -15.84 -6.78
N THR A 142 -8.03 -15.32 -5.56
CA THR A 142 -9.02 -15.75 -4.56
C THR A 142 -10.36 -15.03 -4.74
N SER A 143 -10.34 -13.75 -5.07
CA SER A 143 -11.53 -12.91 -5.27
C SER A 143 -11.32 -11.86 -6.36
N GLN A 144 -11.93 -12.10 -7.52
CA GLN A 144 -11.84 -11.17 -8.66
C GLN A 144 -12.47 -9.79 -8.40
N SER A 145 -13.41 -9.69 -7.45
CA SER A 145 -14.05 -8.43 -7.07
C SER A 145 -13.32 -7.64 -5.99
N SER A 146 -12.26 -8.21 -5.38
CA SER A 146 -11.45 -7.47 -4.42
C SER A 146 -10.61 -6.41 -5.11
N ARG A 147 -10.45 -5.25 -4.47
CA ARG A 147 -9.63 -4.15 -4.94
C ARG A 147 -8.32 -4.10 -4.19
N VAL A 148 -7.25 -3.77 -4.89
CA VAL A 148 -5.90 -3.70 -4.30
C VAL A 148 -5.32 -2.32 -4.58
N PHE A 149 -4.88 -1.67 -3.52
CA PHE A 149 -4.40 -0.29 -3.53
C PHE A 149 -2.95 -0.22 -3.04
N PHE A 150 -2.22 0.76 -3.52
CA PHE A 150 -1.09 1.32 -2.77
C PHE A 150 -1.51 2.64 -2.14
N SER A 151 -0.70 3.17 -1.22
CA SER A 151 -1.08 4.36 -0.45
C SER A 151 0.00 5.42 -0.53
N THR A 152 -0.41 6.69 -0.63
CA THR A 152 0.47 7.86 -0.49
C THR A 152 -0.13 8.89 0.44
N ASP A 153 0.71 9.74 1.01
CA ASP A 153 0.30 10.94 1.73
C ASP A 153 0.01 12.12 0.78
N TYR A 154 -0.30 13.27 1.36
CA TYR A 154 -0.70 14.50 0.67
C TYR A 154 0.45 15.32 0.04
N ASN A 155 1.72 14.92 0.25
CA ASN A 155 2.89 15.62 -0.29
C ASN A 155 3.03 15.36 -1.79
N TRP A 156 2.25 16.10 -2.59
CA TRP A 156 2.12 15.86 -4.03
C TRP A 156 3.39 16.25 -4.79
N MET A 157 3.84 17.50 -4.64
CA MET A 157 5.09 18.03 -5.21
C MET A 157 5.87 18.82 -4.14
N HIS A 158 5.66 18.51 -2.86
CA HIS A 158 6.35 19.13 -1.76
C HIS A 158 7.76 18.56 -1.60
N GLU A 159 8.55 19.19 -0.76
CA GLU A 159 9.95 18.82 -0.51
C GLU A 159 10.13 17.33 -0.22
N ALA A 160 10.97 16.67 -1.02
CA ALA A 160 11.37 15.29 -0.86
C ALA A 160 12.88 15.20 -0.96
N ASP A 161 13.53 14.33 -0.17
CA ASP A 161 14.98 14.14 -0.19
C ASP A 161 15.46 13.22 -1.33
N GLY A 162 14.51 12.53 -1.98
CA GLY A 162 14.77 11.62 -3.10
C GLY A 162 15.41 10.29 -2.71
N SER A 163 15.55 10.02 -1.39
CA SER A 163 16.16 8.78 -0.88
C SER A 163 15.33 8.06 0.19
N LEU A 164 14.68 8.82 1.07
CA LEU A 164 13.77 8.32 2.11
C LEU A 164 12.36 8.88 1.97
N THR A 165 12.23 10.02 1.28
CA THR A 165 10.95 10.65 0.96
C THR A 165 10.89 10.99 -0.53
N TYR A 166 9.72 10.82 -1.12
CA TYR A 166 9.46 11.04 -2.54
C TYR A 166 8.15 11.83 -2.70
N ASN A 167 8.05 12.64 -3.74
CA ASN A 167 6.79 13.27 -4.09
C ASN A 167 5.76 12.22 -4.47
N ALA A 168 4.54 12.34 -3.98
CA ALA A 168 3.47 11.39 -4.28
C ALA A 168 3.17 11.32 -5.79
N LYS A 169 3.25 12.46 -6.50
CA LYS A 169 3.09 12.52 -7.95
C LYS A 169 4.15 11.72 -8.69
N ASP A 170 5.44 11.95 -8.37
CA ASP A 170 6.54 11.27 -9.05
C ASP A 170 6.53 9.77 -8.75
N LEU A 171 6.14 9.40 -7.53
CA LEU A 171 5.97 8.01 -7.14
C LEU A 171 4.82 7.34 -7.89
N LEU A 172 3.68 8.01 -8.03
CA LEU A 172 2.55 7.54 -8.82
C LEU A 172 2.94 7.31 -10.29
N ASP A 173 3.65 8.25 -10.89
CA ASP A 173 4.15 8.15 -12.28
C ASP A 173 5.12 6.96 -12.42
N ALA A 174 6.10 6.83 -11.51
CA ALA A 174 7.07 5.74 -11.52
C ALA A 174 6.39 4.38 -11.32
N PHE A 175 5.46 4.27 -10.37
CA PHE A 175 4.71 3.05 -10.13
C PHE A 175 3.90 2.64 -11.36
N ASN A 176 3.13 3.55 -11.94
CA ASN A 176 2.35 3.29 -13.15
C ASN A 176 3.23 2.81 -14.30
N ASN A 177 4.35 3.51 -14.54
CA ASN A 177 5.27 3.17 -15.63
C ASN A 177 5.90 1.79 -15.45
N GLN A 178 6.27 1.41 -14.24
CA GLN A 178 6.86 0.10 -13.95
C GLN A 178 5.82 -1.04 -13.90
N MET A 179 4.54 -0.72 -13.74
CA MET A 179 3.46 -1.71 -13.82
C MET A 179 3.16 -2.16 -15.25
N ILE A 180 3.44 -1.34 -16.26
CA ILE A 180 3.11 -1.64 -17.67
C ILE A 180 3.84 -2.88 -18.22
N PRO A 181 5.18 -3.02 -18.09
CA PRO A 181 5.93 -4.12 -18.72
C PRO A 181 5.54 -5.52 -18.20
N GLY A 182 5.15 -5.63 -16.95
CA GLY A 182 4.74 -6.89 -16.32
C GLY A 182 3.27 -7.25 -16.49
N GLY A 183 2.54 -6.54 -17.36
CA GLY A 183 1.09 -6.62 -17.52
C GLY A 183 0.37 -5.63 -16.60
N SER A 184 -0.45 -4.78 -17.20
CA SER A 184 -1.24 -3.79 -16.47
C SER A 184 -2.17 -4.48 -15.48
N MET A 185 -2.05 -4.12 -14.21
CA MET A 185 -2.94 -4.55 -13.12
C MET A 185 -3.97 -3.45 -12.84
N ASP A 186 -5.13 -3.84 -12.36
CA ASP A 186 -6.19 -2.93 -11.95
C ASP A 186 -5.95 -2.50 -10.49
N TRP A 187 -4.92 -1.65 -10.31
CA TRP A 187 -4.56 -1.08 -9.01
C TRP A 187 -5.40 0.18 -8.71
N GLY A 188 -5.61 0.46 -7.44
CA GLY A 188 -6.16 1.71 -6.94
C GLY A 188 -5.14 2.48 -6.11
N LEU A 189 -5.47 3.73 -5.76
CA LEU A 189 -4.68 4.60 -4.89
C LEU A 189 -5.47 4.91 -3.61
N ALA A 190 -4.95 4.52 -2.45
CA ALA A 190 -5.44 4.97 -1.15
C ALA A 190 -4.68 6.25 -0.77
N TYR A 191 -5.26 7.38 -1.13
CA TYR A 191 -4.66 8.69 -0.93
C TYR A 191 -5.07 9.26 0.42
N HIS A 192 -4.13 9.90 1.15
CA HIS A 192 -4.38 10.51 2.45
C HIS A 192 -4.36 12.04 2.35
N PRO A 193 -5.50 12.69 2.09
CA PRO A 193 -5.61 14.12 1.86
C PRO A 193 -5.72 14.93 3.16
N TYR A 194 -4.69 14.84 4.01
CA TYR A 194 -4.68 15.51 5.32
C TYR A 194 -4.65 17.04 5.21
N SER A 195 -5.18 17.71 6.24
CA SER A 195 -5.08 19.16 6.46
C SER A 195 -3.66 19.60 6.85
N ILE A 196 -3.36 20.88 6.73
CA ILE A 196 -2.07 21.49 7.05
C ILE A 196 -2.24 22.55 8.16
N PRO A 197 -1.65 22.34 9.35
CA PRO A 197 -1.00 21.09 9.80
C PRO A 197 -2.02 19.98 10.05
N LEU A 198 -1.55 18.73 10.11
CA LEU A 198 -2.39 17.54 10.33
C LEU A 198 -3.34 17.64 11.56
N THR A 199 -2.95 18.42 12.58
CA THR A 199 -3.71 18.62 13.82
C THR A 199 -4.85 19.62 13.67
N GLU A 200 -4.92 20.38 12.57
CA GLU A 200 -5.94 21.39 12.32
C GLU A 200 -6.96 20.85 11.30
N PRO A 201 -8.17 20.49 11.71
CA PRO A 201 -9.14 19.85 10.82
C PRO A 201 -9.77 20.81 9.82
N GLU A 202 -9.56 22.12 9.96
CA GLU A 202 -10.17 23.19 9.15
C GLU A 202 -9.44 23.34 7.80
N PHE A 203 -9.38 22.27 7.01
CA PHE A 203 -8.65 22.19 5.74
C PHE A 203 -9.03 23.31 4.75
N TRP A 204 -10.21 23.93 4.86
CA TRP A 204 -10.62 25.06 4.01
C TRP A 204 -9.77 26.32 4.22
N ASN A 205 -9.02 26.41 5.31
CA ASN A 205 -8.06 27.50 5.55
C ASN A 205 -6.67 27.21 4.96
N ASP A 206 -6.40 26.00 4.46
CA ASP A 206 -5.07 25.55 4.04
C ASP A 206 -4.50 26.37 2.85
N ARG A 207 -5.32 27.10 2.10
CA ARG A 207 -4.83 28.05 1.07
C ARG A 207 -3.93 29.13 1.65
N GLU A 208 -4.10 29.51 2.91
CA GLU A 208 -3.29 30.53 3.59
C GLU A 208 -1.84 30.08 3.77
N THR A 209 -1.57 28.78 3.72
CA THR A 209 -0.20 28.21 3.79
C THR A 209 0.63 28.49 2.54
N GLY A 210 0.01 28.83 1.41
CA GLY A 210 0.65 28.98 0.11
C GLY A 210 1.04 27.65 -0.56
N LEU A 211 0.73 26.50 0.06
CA LEU A 211 1.08 25.16 -0.44
C LEU A 211 -0.02 24.55 -1.33
N ILE A 212 -1.20 25.17 -1.40
CA ILE A 212 -2.35 24.67 -2.15
C ILE A 212 -2.50 25.44 -3.48
N LYS A 213 -2.43 24.70 -4.58
CA LYS A 213 -2.74 25.17 -5.93
C LYS A 213 -3.81 24.29 -6.57
N ASP A 214 -4.47 24.78 -7.61
CA ASP A 214 -5.54 24.06 -8.30
C ASP A 214 -5.05 23.37 -9.59
N ASP A 215 -3.77 23.01 -9.66
CA ASP A 215 -3.14 22.32 -10.79
C ASP A 215 -2.09 21.28 -10.33
N ALA A 216 -1.58 20.50 -11.27
CA ALA A 216 -0.64 19.41 -11.00
C ALA A 216 0.72 19.88 -10.44
N SER A 217 1.02 21.18 -10.40
CA SER A 217 2.21 21.75 -9.75
C SER A 217 2.00 22.07 -8.27
N SER A 218 0.83 21.72 -7.70
CA SER A 218 0.55 21.96 -6.29
C SER A 218 1.58 21.26 -5.41
N PRO A 219 2.22 21.94 -4.45
CA PRO A 219 3.06 21.27 -3.46
C PRO A 219 2.30 20.20 -2.69
N VAL A 220 1.08 20.51 -2.26
CA VAL A 220 0.20 19.62 -1.49
C VAL A 220 -1.13 19.44 -2.21
N VAL A 221 -1.64 18.22 -2.22
CA VAL A 221 -3.02 17.92 -2.60
C VAL A 221 -3.74 17.35 -1.39
N ASN A 222 -4.78 18.05 -0.93
CA ASN A 222 -5.58 17.63 0.23
C ASN A 222 -7.08 17.70 -0.11
N MET A 223 -7.95 17.69 0.91
CA MET A 223 -9.40 17.76 0.68
C MET A 223 -9.85 19.03 -0.03
N LEU A 224 -9.09 20.15 0.07
CA LEU A 224 -9.46 21.43 -0.53
C LEU A 224 -9.28 21.45 -2.06
N ASN A 225 -8.25 20.76 -2.57
CA ASN A 225 -7.91 20.71 -3.98
C ASN A 225 -7.82 19.26 -4.53
N LEU A 226 -8.61 18.35 -3.98
CA LEU A 226 -8.58 16.93 -4.33
C LEU A 226 -8.85 16.67 -5.83
N SER A 227 -9.54 17.62 -6.50
CA SER A 227 -9.73 17.59 -7.96
C SER A 227 -8.43 17.51 -8.73
N VAL A 228 -7.32 18.07 -8.23
CA VAL A 228 -6.00 17.99 -8.86
C VAL A 228 -5.58 16.52 -9.04
N LEU A 229 -5.74 15.68 -8.02
CA LEU A 229 -5.44 14.25 -8.08
C LEU A 229 -6.41 13.53 -9.04
N THR A 230 -7.71 13.76 -8.88
CA THR A 230 -8.71 13.04 -9.69
C THR A 230 -8.61 13.39 -11.16
N ASP A 231 -8.32 14.65 -11.51
CA ASP A 231 -8.09 15.09 -12.89
C ASP A 231 -6.78 14.54 -13.44
N TYR A 232 -5.73 14.46 -12.59
CA TYR A 232 -4.46 13.84 -12.97
C TYR A 232 -4.63 12.37 -13.35
N LEU A 233 -5.41 11.62 -12.59
CA LEU A 233 -5.69 10.20 -12.85
C LEU A 233 -6.62 9.95 -14.07
N GLN A 234 -7.27 10.99 -14.61
CA GLN A 234 -8.03 10.87 -15.85
C GLN A 234 -7.18 10.80 -17.11
N GLN A 235 -5.89 11.10 -17.02
CA GLN A 235 -4.96 11.01 -18.16
C GLN A 235 -4.91 9.57 -18.72
N ALA A 236 -4.75 9.46 -20.04
CA ALA A 236 -4.81 8.18 -20.76
C ALA A 236 -3.84 7.12 -20.20
N GLN A 237 -2.66 7.54 -19.72
CA GLN A 237 -1.63 6.64 -19.19
C GLN A 237 -2.04 5.92 -17.90
N PHE A 238 -2.97 6.48 -17.13
CA PHE A 238 -3.44 5.87 -15.88
C PHE A 238 -4.67 4.98 -16.07
N ARG A 239 -5.32 5.02 -17.23
CA ARG A 239 -6.53 4.23 -17.47
C ARG A 239 -6.25 2.73 -17.31
N THR A 240 -7.24 2.01 -16.81
CA THR A 240 -7.21 0.53 -16.81
C THR A 240 -7.20 -0.01 -18.23
N ARG A 241 -6.98 -1.30 -18.40
CA ARG A 241 -7.07 -1.96 -19.74
C ARG A 241 -8.46 -1.84 -20.37
N SER A 242 -9.50 -1.72 -19.54
CA SER A 242 -10.90 -1.47 -19.99
C SER A 242 -11.19 0.01 -20.27
N GLY A 243 -10.24 0.93 -20.06
CA GLY A 243 -10.39 2.36 -20.27
C GLY A 243 -11.03 3.11 -19.07
N GLU A 244 -11.24 2.43 -17.95
CA GLU A 244 -11.82 3.02 -16.74
C GLU A 244 -10.79 3.87 -15.98
N VAL A 245 -11.27 4.86 -15.22
CA VAL A 245 -10.46 5.63 -14.28
C VAL A 245 -10.08 4.75 -13.07
N ARG A 246 -8.87 4.94 -12.55
CA ARG A 246 -8.43 4.24 -11.35
C ARG A 246 -9.29 4.61 -10.13
N HIS A 247 -9.52 3.64 -9.26
CA HIS A 247 -10.15 3.90 -7.97
C HIS A 247 -9.23 4.70 -7.05
N VAL A 248 -9.80 5.67 -6.35
CA VAL A 248 -9.19 6.44 -5.27
C VAL A 248 -10.02 6.22 -4.01
#